data_655d43e51e798502964bfc07ecc2e7c2
#
_entry.id   655d43e51e798502964bfc07ecc2e7c2
#
_cell.length_a   1.000
_cell.length_b   1.000
_cell.length_c   1.000
_cell.angle_alpha   90.00
_cell.angle_beta   90.00
_cell.angle_gamma   90.00
#
_symmetry.space_group_name_H-M   'P 1'
#
loop_
_entity.id
_entity.type
_entity.pdbx_description
1 polymer ?
#
loop_
_entity_poly.entity_id
_entity_poly.type
_entity_poly.pdbx_seq_one_letter_code
_entity_poly.pdbx_strand_id
1 'polypeptide(L)'
;LLRDALQPNLVQTIDGTPCLMHGGPFANIAHGCNSVIATTTAMRLADYVVTEAGFGADLGAEKFMDIKCRMSGIFPDAVVLVATVRALKSHGGCPKADLSHENVEALRKGLPNLLAHIDHIRNVWKRPVVVALNRFVSDTEAEMALLRQACADAGAPVELCDGWAKGGDGVKELAARVCGIVDSAPKSEPCYTYDITLPLKDKIEAIATRIYGAA
;
A
#
# COMPACT_ATOMS: atom_id res chain seq x y z
N LEU A 1 -12.43 30.31 -12.41
CA LEU A 1 -11.37 30.45 -11.39
C LEU A 1 -10.60 29.14 -11.18
N LEU A 2 -11.24 27.97 -11.25
CA LEU A 2 -10.60 26.66 -10.98
C LEU A 2 -10.18 25.89 -12.24
N ARG A 3 -10.31 26.47 -13.43
CA ARG A 3 -10.05 25.78 -14.70
C ARG A 3 -8.67 25.12 -14.76
N ASP A 4 -7.63 25.85 -14.39
CA ASP A 4 -6.26 25.36 -14.45
C ASP A 4 -5.95 24.41 -13.27
N ALA A 5 -6.59 24.65 -12.12
CA ALA A 5 -6.44 23.79 -10.95
C ALA A 5 -7.07 22.39 -11.13
N LEU A 6 -7.96 22.22 -12.11
CA LEU A 6 -8.53 20.90 -12.45
C LEU A 6 -7.64 20.07 -13.37
N GLN A 7 -6.53 20.63 -13.84
CA GLN A 7 -5.58 19.94 -14.71
C GLN A 7 -4.44 19.33 -13.88
N PRO A 8 -4.13 18.03 -14.03
CA PRO A 8 -2.97 17.44 -13.41
C PRO A 8 -1.66 18.09 -13.90
N ASN A 9 -0.71 18.28 -13.00
CA ASN A 9 0.62 18.71 -13.35
C ASN A 9 1.45 17.50 -13.80
N LEU A 10 1.99 17.54 -15.00
CA LEU A 10 2.95 16.56 -15.47
C LEU A 10 4.35 16.99 -15.02
N VAL A 11 4.97 16.15 -14.20
CA VAL A 11 6.34 16.32 -13.72
C VAL A 11 7.17 15.10 -14.09
N GLN A 12 8.48 15.20 -13.91
CA GLN A 12 9.41 14.13 -14.18
C GLN A 12 10.14 13.74 -12.89
N THR A 13 10.26 12.45 -12.62
CA THR A 13 11.09 11.96 -11.52
C THR A 13 12.58 12.12 -11.84
N ILE A 14 13.44 11.94 -10.83
CA ILE A 14 14.90 12.00 -11.02
C ILE A 14 15.36 10.97 -12.07
N ASP A 15 14.73 9.80 -12.11
CA ASP A 15 15.05 8.74 -13.09
C ASP A 15 14.37 8.95 -14.46
N GLY A 16 13.71 10.09 -14.69
CA GLY A 16 13.09 10.42 -15.96
C GLY A 16 11.68 9.88 -16.18
N THR A 17 11.08 9.21 -15.18
CA THR A 17 9.75 8.65 -15.29
C THR A 17 8.68 9.75 -15.21
N PRO A 18 7.67 9.78 -16.10
CA PRO A 18 6.56 10.73 -16.01
C PRO A 18 5.73 10.51 -14.73
N CYS A 19 5.32 11.60 -14.10
CA CYS A 19 4.47 11.56 -12.92
C CYS A 19 3.39 12.63 -13.00
N LEU A 20 2.13 12.25 -12.81
CA LEU A 20 1.01 13.18 -12.76
C LEU A 20 0.69 13.53 -11.31
N MET A 21 0.90 14.78 -10.94
CA MET A 21 0.61 15.34 -9.62
C MET A 21 -0.70 16.13 -9.67
N HIS A 22 -1.68 15.73 -8.86
CA HIS A 22 -2.94 16.46 -8.83
C HIS A 22 -3.65 16.37 -7.49
N GLY A 23 -3.99 17.53 -6.92
CA GLY A 23 -4.50 17.65 -5.57
C GLY A 23 -3.41 17.39 -4.54
N GLY A 24 -3.78 17.21 -3.31
CA GLY A 24 -2.90 16.93 -2.18
C GLY A 24 -3.73 16.60 -0.96
N PRO A 25 -4.78 15.74 -1.09
CA PRO A 25 -5.69 15.46 -0.01
C PRO A 25 -5.01 14.58 1.02
N PHE A 26 -5.03 15.01 2.28
CA PHE A 26 -4.59 14.18 3.40
C PHE A 26 -5.62 13.09 3.72
N ALA A 27 -5.17 11.88 3.99
CA ALA A 27 -6.05 10.73 4.24
C ALA A 27 -6.91 10.89 5.52
N ASN A 28 -6.46 11.70 6.48
CA ASN A 28 -7.23 11.99 7.69
C ASN A 28 -8.38 12.98 7.50
N ILE A 29 -8.40 13.73 6.39
CA ILE A 29 -9.45 14.72 6.09
C ILE A 29 -10.13 14.50 4.74
N ALA A 30 -9.55 13.68 3.87
CA ALA A 30 -10.08 13.35 2.55
C ALA A 30 -9.76 11.88 2.19
N HIS A 31 -9.80 11.53 0.91
CA HIS A 31 -9.54 10.15 0.46
C HIS A 31 -8.04 9.77 0.42
N GLY A 32 -7.12 10.73 0.53
CA GLY A 32 -5.68 10.47 0.73
C GLY A 32 -4.94 9.86 -0.46
N CYS A 33 -5.40 10.10 -1.68
CA CYS A 33 -4.77 9.58 -2.89
C CYS A 33 -4.92 10.58 -4.05
N ASN A 34 -4.14 10.39 -5.10
CA ASN A 34 -4.19 11.22 -6.30
C ASN A 34 -5.59 11.23 -6.93
N SER A 35 -5.89 12.23 -7.76
CA SER A 35 -7.22 12.40 -8.35
C SER A 35 -7.59 11.31 -9.35
N VAL A 36 -8.88 11.11 -9.55
CA VAL A 36 -9.41 10.24 -10.61
C VAL A 36 -8.94 10.71 -11.97
N ILE A 37 -8.92 12.05 -12.21
CA ILE A 37 -8.49 12.64 -13.50
C ILE A 37 -7.03 12.25 -13.78
N ALA A 38 -6.11 12.41 -12.82
CA ALA A 38 -4.72 12.04 -13.01
C ALA A 38 -4.56 10.54 -13.27
N THR A 39 -5.23 9.70 -12.50
CA THR A 39 -5.14 8.25 -12.65
C THR A 39 -5.69 7.78 -13.99
N THR A 40 -6.88 8.24 -14.40
CA THR A 40 -7.46 7.88 -15.71
C THR A 40 -6.65 8.39 -16.88
N THR A 41 -6.02 9.56 -16.74
CA THR A 41 -5.11 10.10 -17.75
C THR A 41 -3.86 9.23 -17.87
N ALA A 42 -3.23 8.89 -16.75
CA ALA A 42 -2.06 8.02 -16.74
C ALA A 42 -2.35 6.65 -17.38
N MET A 43 -3.49 6.03 -17.06
CA MET A 43 -3.91 4.74 -17.63
C MET A 43 -4.14 4.75 -19.15
N ARG A 44 -4.31 5.91 -19.76
CA ARG A 44 -4.39 6.07 -21.22
C ARG A 44 -3.04 6.27 -21.88
N LEU A 45 -2.01 6.55 -21.10
CA LEU A 45 -0.68 6.95 -21.58
C LEU A 45 0.41 5.91 -21.29
N ALA A 46 0.15 4.95 -20.41
CA ALA A 46 1.14 3.98 -19.96
C ALA A 46 0.54 2.57 -19.80
N ASP A 47 1.37 1.55 -20.00
CA ASP A 47 1.01 0.14 -19.81
C ASP A 47 0.85 -0.20 -18.33
N TYR A 48 1.66 0.41 -17.45
CA TYR A 48 1.60 0.27 -16.01
C TYR A 48 1.44 1.63 -15.35
N VAL A 49 0.53 1.72 -14.40
CA VAL A 49 0.30 2.93 -13.61
C VAL A 49 0.39 2.59 -12.13
N VAL A 50 1.28 3.29 -11.43
CA VAL A 50 1.43 3.18 -9.98
C VAL A 50 0.82 4.43 -9.34
N THR A 51 -0.02 4.24 -8.34
CA THR A 51 -0.61 5.33 -7.55
C THR A 51 -0.50 5.01 -6.07
N GLU A 52 -0.55 6.05 -5.24
CA GLU A 52 -0.46 5.86 -3.79
C GLU A 52 -1.83 5.76 -3.13
N ALA A 53 -1.82 5.21 -1.90
CA ALA A 53 -2.86 5.37 -0.91
C ALA A 53 -2.18 5.84 0.39
N GLY A 54 -2.52 7.03 0.85
CA GLY A 54 -1.80 7.69 1.95
C GLY A 54 -2.07 7.08 3.32
N PHE A 55 -1.13 7.25 4.25
CA PHE A 55 -1.15 6.70 5.62
C PHE A 55 -1.10 5.16 5.67
N GLY A 56 -1.56 4.57 6.79
CA GLY A 56 -1.66 3.12 6.93
C GLY A 56 -2.70 2.51 6.01
N ALA A 57 -2.51 1.25 5.67
CA ALA A 57 -3.42 0.54 4.77
C ALA A 57 -4.84 0.39 5.31
N ASP A 58 -5.00 0.42 6.62
CA ASP A 58 -6.30 0.45 7.31
C ASP A 58 -7.12 1.72 7.00
N LEU A 59 -6.45 2.84 6.77
CA LEU A 59 -7.08 4.13 6.48
C LEU A 59 -7.01 4.49 4.99
N GLY A 60 -5.80 4.58 4.43
CA GLY A 60 -5.60 5.05 3.07
C GLY A 60 -6.01 4.05 2.02
N ALA A 61 -5.65 2.78 2.17
CA ALA A 61 -6.06 1.76 1.21
C ALA A 61 -7.57 1.48 1.30
N GLU A 62 -8.17 1.53 2.50
CA GLU A 62 -9.62 1.43 2.64
C GLU A 62 -10.33 2.52 1.83
N LYS A 63 -9.96 3.81 2.02
CA LYS A 63 -10.55 4.91 1.26
C LYS A 63 -10.26 4.84 -0.25
N PHE A 64 -9.07 4.37 -0.61
CA PHE A 64 -8.74 4.15 -2.01
C PHE A 64 -9.68 3.13 -2.65
N MET A 65 -9.87 1.98 -2.02
CA MET A 65 -10.72 0.90 -2.53
C MET A 65 -12.21 1.28 -2.48
N ASP A 66 -12.70 1.69 -1.31
CA ASP A 66 -14.14 1.87 -1.07
C ASP A 66 -14.68 3.23 -1.55
N ILE A 67 -13.83 4.23 -1.75
CA ILE A 67 -14.25 5.54 -2.25
C ILE A 67 -13.75 5.76 -3.68
N LYS A 68 -12.42 5.88 -3.88
CA LYS A 68 -11.87 6.26 -5.18
C LYS A 68 -12.15 5.21 -6.25
N CYS A 69 -11.87 3.93 -5.97
CA CYS A 69 -12.09 2.84 -6.92
C CYS A 69 -13.57 2.70 -7.25
N ARG A 70 -14.43 2.75 -6.24
CA ARG A 70 -15.88 2.69 -6.41
C ARG A 70 -16.43 3.81 -7.30
N MET A 71 -15.97 5.06 -7.07
CA MET A 71 -16.41 6.22 -7.85
C MET A 71 -15.87 6.24 -9.28
N SER A 72 -14.64 5.76 -9.48
CA SER A 72 -13.96 5.81 -10.78
C SER A 72 -14.21 4.60 -11.66
N GLY A 73 -14.67 3.48 -11.09
CA GLY A 73 -14.74 2.19 -11.78
C GLY A 73 -13.37 1.56 -12.06
N ILE A 74 -12.29 2.12 -11.50
CA ILE A 74 -10.93 1.61 -11.62
C ILE A 74 -10.59 0.83 -10.35
N PHE A 75 -10.02 -0.37 -10.50
CA PHE A 75 -9.59 -1.17 -9.36
C PHE A 75 -8.16 -1.69 -9.62
N PRO A 76 -7.27 -1.72 -8.62
CA PRO A 76 -5.89 -2.12 -8.84
C PRO A 76 -5.78 -3.62 -9.16
N ASP A 77 -4.85 -3.99 -10.04
CA ASP A 77 -4.54 -5.39 -10.36
C ASP A 77 -3.67 -6.04 -9.28
N ALA A 78 -2.85 -5.24 -8.60
CA ALA A 78 -2.02 -5.67 -7.47
C ALA A 78 -1.81 -4.52 -6.48
N VAL A 79 -1.40 -4.84 -5.25
CA VAL A 79 -1.08 -3.88 -4.20
C VAL A 79 0.37 -4.08 -3.74
N VAL A 80 1.12 -2.99 -3.66
CA VAL A 80 2.43 -2.96 -3.01
C VAL A 80 2.25 -2.42 -1.59
N LEU A 81 2.49 -3.26 -0.59
CA LEU A 81 2.39 -2.91 0.82
C LEU A 81 3.79 -2.58 1.36
N VAL A 82 4.02 -1.30 1.67
CA VAL A 82 5.32 -0.87 2.20
C VAL A 82 5.41 -1.20 3.68
N ALA A 83 6.49 -1.90 4.07
CA ALA A 83 6.78 -2.22 5.45
C ALA A 83 8.22 -1.81 5.82
N THR A 84 8.44 -1.46 7.08
CA THR A 84 9.78 -1.22 7.64
C THR A 84 9.95 -2.00 8.94
N VAL A 85 11.13 -2.56 9.15
CA VAL A 85 11.49 -3.21 10.43
C VAL A 85 11.30 -2.25 11.61
N ARG A 86 11.68 -0.98 11.43
CA ARG A 86 11.55 0.05 12.48
C ARG A 86 10.10 0.29 12.90
N ALA A 87 9.18 0.41 11.95
CA ALA A 87 7.77 0.61 12.26
C ALA A 87 7.20 -0.60 13.01
N LEU A 88 7.51 -1.81 12.57
CA LEU A 88 7.04 -3.03 13.22
C LEU A 88 7.63 -3.20 14.63
N LYS A 89 8.91 -2.89 14.84
CA LYS A 89 9.49 -2.85 16.20
C LYS A 89 8.76 -1.83 17.10
N SER A 90 8.42 -0.66 16.56
CA SER A 90 7.66 0.35 17.30
C SER A 90 6.28 -0.17 17.69
N HIS A 91 5.57 -0.84 16.77
CA HIS A 91 4.28 -1.50 17.05
C HIS A 91 4.44 -2.61 18.11
N GLY A 92 5.58 -3.28 18.14
CA GLY A 92 5.90 -4.30 19.15
C GLY A 92 6.39 -3.75 20.50
N GLY A 93 6.32 -2.41 20.68
CA GLY A 93 6.64 -1.74 21.94
C GLY A 93 8.12 -1.36 22.13
N CYS A 94 8.95 -1.42 21.05
CA CYS A 94 10.32 -0.93 21.10
C CYS A 94 10.35 0.59 21.27
N PRO A 95 11.10 1.14 22.27
CA PRO A 95 11.24 2.57 22.44
C PRO A 95 11.85 3.24 21.20
N LYS A 96 11.45 4.48 20.91
CA LYS A 96 11.92 5.21 19.73
C LYS A 96 13.46 5.35 19.68
N ALA A 97 14.11 5.47 20.82
CA ALA A 97 15.56 5.59 20.91
C ALA A 97 16.30 4.29 20.51
N ASP A 98 15.64 3.12 20.65
CA ASP A 98 16.24 1.82 20.45
C ASP A 98 15.89 1.18 19.09
N LEU A 99 15.11 1.87 18.25
CA LEU A 99 14.67 1.34 16.95
C LEU A 99 15.82 1.03 15.97
N SER A 100 16.99 1.60 16.18
CA SER A 100 18.20 1.33 15.38
C SER A 100 18.99 0.09 15.85
N HIS A 101 18.67 -0.46 17.02
CA HIS A 101 19.31 -1.69 17.53
C HIS A 101 18.48 -2.91 17.16
N GLU A 102 19.14 -4.06 16.97
CA GLU A 102 18.43 -5.32 16.73
C GLU A 102 17.47 -5.63 17.87
N ASN A 103 16.22 -5.95 17.52
CA ASN A 103 15.22 -6.38 18.48
C ASN A 103 14.19 -7.31 17.80
N VAL A 104 14.59 -8.55 17.60
CA VAL A 104 13.75 -9.59 16.95
C VAL A 104 12.47 -9.85 17.73
N GLU A 105 12.50 -9.74 19.07
CA GLU A 105 11.33 -9.97 19.91
C GLU A 105 10.29 -8.84 19.74
N ALA A 106 10.71 -7.59 19.74
CA ALA A 106 9.82 -6.47 19.46
C ALA A 106 9.25 -6.56 18.02
N LEU A 107 10.10 -6.93 17.05
CA LEU A 107 9.65 -7.16 15.67
C LEU A 107 8.55 -8.24 15.64
N ARG A 108 8.75 -9.38 16.30
CA ARG A 108 7.78 -10.47 16.39
C ARG A 108 6.44 -10.01 16.94
N LYS A 109 6.46 -9.19 17.99
CA LYS A 109 5.24 -8.61 18.60
C LYS A 109 4.53 -7.62 17.66
N GLY A 110 5.26 -6.94 16.78
CA GLY A 110 4.69 -6.00 15.83
C GLY A 110 4.21 -6.61 14.51
N LEU A 111 4.65 -7.84 14.17
CA LEU A 111 4.24 -8.53 12.94
C LEU A 111 2.72 -8.65 12.74
N PRO A 112 1.88 -8.89 13.78
CA PRO A 112 0.43 -8.96 13.60
C PRO A 112 -0.17 -7.74 12.89
N ASN A 113 0.41 -6.55 13.04
CA ASN A 113 -0.02 -5.35 12.34
C ASN A 113 0.16 -5.49 10.81
N LEU A 114 1.34 -5.94 10.37
CA LEU A 114 1.61 -6.19 8.94
C LEU A 114 0.73 -7.30 8.39
N LEU A 115 0.58 -8.39 9.14
CA LEU A 115 -0.23 -9.55 8.73
C LEU A 115 -1.70 -9.19 8.59
N ALA A 116 -2.23 -8.32 9.44
CA ALA A 116 -3.60 -7.79 9.30
C ALA A 116 -3.76 -7.01 7.99
N HIS A 117 -2.80 -6.15 7.62
CA HIS A 117 -2.86 -5.45 6.34
C HIS A 117 -2.77 -6.38 5.13
N ILE A 118 -1.94 -7.42 5.19
CA ILE A 118 -1.89 -8.47 4.15
C ILE A 118 -3.25 -9.17 4.03
N ASP A 119 -3.85 -9.50 5.16
CA ASP A 119 -5.17 -10.14 5.20
C ASP A 119 -6.26 -9.27 4.58
N HIS A 120 -6.31 -7.97 4.91
CA HIS A 120 -7.26 -7.03 4.31
C HIS A 120 -7.13 -7.00 2.78
N ILE A 121 -5.92 -6.88 2.27
CA ILE A 121 -5.68 -6.80 0.83
C ILE A 121 -6.12 -8.10 0.14
N ARG A 122 -5.75 -9.25 0.71
CA ARG A 122 -6.00 -10.56 0.11
C ARG A 122 -7.41 -11.07 0.31
N ASN A 123 -7.98 -10.87 1.49
CA ASN A 123 -9.22 -11.53 1.88
C ASN A 123 -10.44 -10.60 1.87
N VAL A 124 -10.26 -9.29 2.10
CA VAL A 124 -11.35 -8.32 1.96
C VAL A 124 -11.45 -7.82 0.52
N TRP A 125 -10.36 -7.28 -0.03
CA TRP A 125 -10.36 -6.69 -1.38
C TRP A 125 -9.99 -7.66 -2.50
N LYS A 126 -9.58 -8.90 -2.16
CA LYS A 126 -9.26 -9.96 -3.13
C LYS A 126 -8.20 -9.53 -4.14
N ARG A 127 -7.14 -8.84 -3.68
CA ARG A 127 -6.02 -8.42 -4.54
C ARG A 127 -4.73 -9.14 -4.19
N PRO A 128 -3.90 -9.46 -5.20
CA PRO A 128 -2.53 -9.87 -4.97
C PRO A 128 -1.78 -8.77 -4.22
N VAL A 129 -0.88 -9.16 -3.32
CA VAL A 129 -0.05 -8.23 -2.55
C VAL A 129 1.42 -8.63 -2.65
N VAL A 130 2.28 -7.63 -2.80
CA VAL A 130 3.73 -7.74 -2.64
C VAL A 130 4.13 -6.83 -1.49
N VAL A 131 4.89 -7.35 -0.53
CA VAL A 131 5.44 -6.52 0.54
C VAL A 131 6.75 -5.91 0.08
N ALA A 132 6.82 -4.60 0.02
CA ALA A 132 8.05 -3.85 -0.21
C ALA A 132 8.72 -3.58 1.13
N LEU A 133 9.79 -4.32 1.45
CA LEU A 133 10.58 -4.08 2.65
C LEU A 133 11.51 -2.89 2.41
N ASN A 134 11.07 -1.70 2.87
CA ASN A 134 11.86 -0.47 2.79
C ASN A 134 12.98 -0.53 3.84
N ARG A 135 14.19 -0.87 3.37
CA ARG A 135 15.35 -1.19 4.19
C ARG A 135 16.01 0.07 4.75
N PHE A 136 16.33 -0.01 6.04
CA PHE A 136 17.25 0.92 6.71
C PHE A 136 18.61 0.25 6.95
N VAL A 137 19.67 1.05 7.03
CA VAL A 137 21.05 0.57 7.26
C VAL A 137 21.16 -0.22 8.59
N SER A 138 20.32 0.09 9.55
CA SER A 138 20.28 -0.57 10.87
C SER A 138 19.53 -1.90 10.89
N ASP A 139 18.83 -2.27 9.81
CA ASP A 139 18.06 -3.51 9.77
C ASP A 139 18.99 -4.72 9.66
N THR A 140 18.83 -5.69 10.56
CA THR A 140 19.69 -6.88 10.60
C THR A 140 19.12 -8.02 9.75
N GLU A 141 19.99 -8.95 9.35
CA GLU A 141 19.57 -10.14 8.59
C GLU A 141 18.57 -11.00 9.38
N ALA A 142 18.72 -11.09 10.70
CA ALA A 142 17.79 -11.84 11.56
C ALA A 142 16.39 -11.22 11.55
N GLU A 143 16.30 -9.89 11.64
CA GLU A 143 15.04 -9.16 11.56
C GLU A 143 14.40 -9.31 10.19
N MET A 144 15.16 -9.13 9.11
CA MET A 144 14.66 -9.27 7.74
C MET A 144 14.21 -10.70 7.44
N ALA A 145 14.94 -11.72 7.91
CA ALA A 145 14.57 -13.13 7.75
C ALA A 145 13.25 -13.46 8.46
N LEU A 146 13.07 -12.98 9.69
CA LEU A 146 11.81 -13.16 10.43
C LEU A 146 10.62 -12.53 9.68
N LEU A 147 10.78 -11.31 9.18
CA LEU A 147 9.73 -10.62 8.43
C LEU A 147 9.39 -11.38 7.14
N ARG A 148 10.40 -11.78 6.36
CA ARG A 148 10.20 -12.57 5.13
C ARG A 148 9.46 -13.88 5.40
N GLN A 149 9.85 -14.60 6.45
CA GLN A 149 9.18 -15.85 6.81
C GLN A 149 7.72 -15.62 7.16
N ALA A 150 7.41 -14.63 8.00
CA ALA A 150 6.03 -14.33 8.39
C ALA A 150 5.15 -13.93 7.19
N CYS A 151 5.70 -13.15 6.26
CA CYS A 151 4.97 -12.78 5.04
C CYS A 151 4.80 -13.98 4.10
N ALA A 152 5.80 -14.86 3.97
CA ALA A 152 5.71 -16.07 3.17
C ALA A 152 4.61 -17.01 3.71
N ASP A 153 4.54 -17.19 5.03
CA ASP A 153 3.51 -17.99 5.70
C ASP A 153 2.10 -17.41 5.46
N ALA A 154 2.01 -16.07 5.35
CA ALA A 154 0.79 -15.36 4.97
C ALA A 154 0.54 -15.35 3.43
N GLY A 155 1.42 -15.96 2.64
CA GLY A 155 1.32 -16.04 1.18
C GLY A 155 1.52 -14.68 0.47
N ALA A 156 2.31 -13.78 1.06
CA ALA A 156 2.69 -12.50 0.49
C ALA A 156 4.20 -12.48 0.21
N PRO A 157 4.64 -12.42 -1.07
CA PRO A 157 6.06 -12.29 -1.38
C PRO A 157 6.63 -10.97 -0.85
N VAL A 158 7.89 -11.00 -0.43
CA VAL A 158 8.63 -9.82 0.07
C VAL A 158 9.78 -9.52 -0.88
N GLU A 159 9.84 -8.29 -1.36
CA GLU A 159 10.98 -7.78 -2.12
C GLU A 159 11.64 -6.62 -1.38
N LEU A 160 12.97 -6.53 -1.51
CA LEU A 160 13.72 -5.44 -0.92
C LEU A 160 13.46 -4.13 -1.70
N CYS A 161 13.22 -3.06 -0.96
CA CYS A 161 13.12 -1.71 -1.51
C CYS A 161 14.29 -0.89 -0.96
N ASP A 162 15.32 -0.71 -1.78
CA ASP A 162 16.55 0.06 -1.47
C ASP A 162 16.63 1.32 -2.35
N GLY A 163 15.48 1.85 -2.76
CA GLY A 163 15.37 2.96 -3.67
C GLY A 163 15.95 4.27 -3.12
N TRP A 164 15.96 4.46 -1.80
CA TRP A 164 16.59 5.63 -1.19
C TRP A 164 18.09 5.69 -1.43
N ALA A 165 18.77 4.55 -1.34
CA ALA A 165 20.23 4.49 -1.50
C ALA A 165 20.67 4.30 -2.96
N LYS A 166 19.86 3.65 -3.80
CA LYS A 166 20.24 3.18 -5.14
C LYS A 166 19.32 3.68 -6.26
N GLY A 167 18.36 4.57 -5.95
CA GLY A 167 17.39 5.02 -6.96
C GLY A 167 16.61 3.87 -7.58
N GLY A 168 16.31 3.95 -8.87
CA GLY A 168 15.59 2.92 -9.61
C GLY A 168 16.24 1.54 -9.58
N ASP A 169 17.57 1.45 -9.51
CA ASP A 169 18.29 0.17 -9.40
C ASP A 169 17.94 -0.59 -8.11
N GLY A 170 17.64 0.13 -7.03
CA GLY A 170 17.29 -0.46 -5.74
C GLY A 170 15.87 -1.03 -5.65
N VAL A 171 15.07 -0.90 -6.71
CA VAL A 171 13.66 -1.36 -6.74
C VAL A 171 13.35 -2.25 -7.95
N LYS A 172 14.35 -2.61 -8.75
CA LYS A 172 14.16 -3.42 -9.98
C LYS A 172 13.48 -4.77 -9.70
N GLU A 173 13.92 -5.48 -8.67
CA GLU A 173 13.35 -6.78 -8.31
C GLU A 173 11.90 -6.64 -7.87
N LEU A 174 11.58 -5.61 -7.08
CA LEU A 174 10.22 -5.27 -6.70
C LEU A 174 9.36 -4.99 -7.94
N ALA A 175 9.85 -4.17 -8.86
CA ALA A 175 9.15 -3.84 -10.10
C ALA A 175 8.90 -5.10 -10.95
N ALA A 176 9.91 -5.94 -11.15
CA ALA A 176 9.80 -7.19 -11.91
C ALA A 176 8.76 -8.14 -11.26
N ARG A 177 8.76 -8.24 -9.93
CA ARG A 177 7.77 -9.04 -9.18
C ARG A 177 6.35 -8.52 -9.39
N VAL A 178 6.15 -7.21 -9.29
CA VAL A 178 4.83 -6.58 -9.47
C VAL A 178 4.33 -6.78 -10.90
N CYS A 179 5.16 -6.49 -11.91
CA CYS A 179 4.80 -6.72 -13.32
C CYS A 179 4.43 -8.19 -13.57
N GLY A 180 5.24 -9.13 -13.09
CA GLY A 180 4.94 -10.56 -13.24
C GLY A 180 3.61 -10.98 -12.62
N ILE A 181 3.23 -10.39 -11.49
CA ILE A 181 1.93 -10.64 -10.85
C ILE A 181 0.80 -10.02 -11.68
N VAL A 182 0.92 -8.76 -12.08
CA VAL A 182 -0.09 -8.04 -12.86
C VAL A 182 -0.33 -8.73 -14.20
N ASP A 183 0.74 -9.15 -14.89
CA ASP A 183 0.64 -9.79 -16.21
C ASP A 183 0.05 -11.21 -16.16
N SER A 184 0.23 -11.91 -15.03
CA SER A 184 -0.23 -13.28 -14.86
C SER A 184 -1.56 -13.41 -14.10
N ALA A 185 -1.96 -12.37 -13.35
CA ALA A 185 -3.18 -12.42 -12.56
C ALA A 185 -4.43 -12.41 -13.45
N PRO A 186 -5.40 -13.31 -13.21
CA PRO A 186 -6.69 -13.22 -13.88
C PRO A 186 -7.40 -11.92 -13.48
N LYS A 187 -8.02 -11.27 -14.45
CA LYS A 187 -8.89 -10.12 -14.15
C LYS A 187 -9.98 -10.59 -13.20
N SER A 188 -10.12 -9.92 -12.09
CA SER A 188 -11.13 -10.24 -11.08
C SER A 188 -12.02 -9.02 -10.81
N GLU A 189 -13.28 -9.30 -10.51
CA GLU A 189 -14.25 -8.28 -10.14
C GLU A 189 -13.80 -7.46 -8.91
N PRO A 190 -14.16 -6.18 -8.84
CA PRO A 190 -13.93 -5.36 -7.66
C PRO A 190 -14.60 -5.94 -6.41
N CYS A 191 -13.84 -6.05 -5.33
CA CYS A 191 -14.35 -6.42 -4.02
C CYS A 191 -14.20 -5.24 -3.07
N TYR A 192 -15.27 -4.90 -2.37
CA TYR A 192 -15.34 -3.76 -1.45
C TYR A 192 -15.56 -4.23 -0.02
N THR A 193 -15.20 -3.37 0.93
CA THR A 193 -15.40 -3.67 2.36
C THR A 193 -16.87 -3.78 2.71
N TYR A 194 -17.73 -3.02 2.04
CA TYR A 194 -19.18 -3.03 2.27
C TYR A 194 -19.97 -2.79 0.97
N ASP A 195 -21.21 -3.24 0.94
CA ASP A 195 -22.15 -2.89 -0.12
C ASP A 195 -22.65 -1.45 0.07
N ILE A 196 -22.66 -0.66 -1.03
CA ILE A 196 -23.08 0.75 -0.99
C ILE A 196 -24.55 0.93 -0.63
N THR A 197 -25.38 -0.09 -0.80
CA THR A 197 -26.81 -0.04 -0.50
C THR A 197 -27.13 -0.27 0.98
N LEU A 198 -26.16 -0.74 1.77
CA LEU A 198 -26.34 -0.97 3.20
C LEU A 198 -26.67 0.32 3.97
N PRO A 199 -27.42 0.25 5.07
CA PRO A 199 -27.57 1.34 6.01
C PRO A 199 -26.22 1.86 6.53
N LEU A 200 -26.16 3.12 6.92
CA LEU A 200 -24.91 3.74 7.40
C LEU A 200 -24.28 2.98 8.58
N LYS A 201 -25.11 2.52 9.53
CA LYS A 201 -24.63 1.76 10.69
C LYS A 201 -23.90 0.47 10.26
N ASP A 202 -24.47 -0.26 9.32
CA ASP A 202 -23.91 -1.53 8.84
C ASP A 202 -22.61 -1.31 8.04
N LYS A 203 -22.47 -0.17 7.33
CA LYS A 203 -21.21 0.23 6.69
C LYS A 203 -20.11 0.52 7.72
N ILE A 204 -20.46 1.23 8.80
CA ILE A 204 -19.52 1.53 9.90
C ILE A 204 -19.10 0.21 10.56
N GLU A 205 -20.05 -0.68 10.84
CA GLU A 205 -19.78 -2.00 11.42
C GLU A 205 -18.88 -2.83 10.51
N ALA A 206 -19.12 -2.84 9.19
CA ALA A 206 -18.28 -3.55 8.23
C ALA A 206 -16.83 -3.05 8.24
N ILE A 207 -16.60 -1.75 8.30
CA ILE A 207 -15.24 -1.18 8.40
C ILE A 207 -14.63 -1.54 9.76
N ALA A 208 -15.37 -1.35 10.86
CA ALA A 208 -14.87 -1.62 12.20
C ALA A 208 -14.47 -3.09 12.37
N THR A 209 -15.28 -4.02 11.88
CA THR A 209 -15.02 -5.45 12.03
C THR A 209 -14.00 -5.99 11.02
N ARG A 210 -14.16 -5.66 9.73
CA ARG A 210 -13.33 -6.24 8.66
C ARG A 210 -11.94 -5.61 8.56
N ILE A 211 -11.80 -4.31 8.87
CA ILE A 211 -10.55 -3.58 8.74
C ILE A 211 -9.86 -3.42 10.10
N TYR A 212 -10.61 -3.11 11.15
CA TYR A 212 -10.03 -2.87 12.48
C TYR A 212 -10.18 -4.06 13.43
N GLY A 213 -10.85 -5.13 13.04
CA GLY A 213 -11.00 -6.33 13.88
C GLY A 213 -11.80 -6.07 15.16
N ALA A 214 -12.68 -5.07 15.16
CA ALA A 214 -13.55 -4.79 16.30
C ALA A 214 -14.53 -5.94 16.54
N ALA A 215 -14.80 -6.24 17.83
CA ALA A 215 -15.75 -7.26 18.28
C ALA A 215 -17.17 -6.71 18.40
#